data_7fd702c0b1767c8f84e72f473afb9d73
#
_entry.id   7fd702c0b1767c8f84e72f473afb9d73
#
_cell.length_a   1.000
_cell.length_b   1.000
_cell.length_c   1.000
_cell.angle_alpha   90.00
_cell.angle_beta   90.00
_cell.angle_gamma   90.00
#
_symmetry.space_group_name_H-M   'P 1'
#
loop_
_entity.id
_entity.type
_entity.pdbx_description
1 polymer ?
#
loop_
_entity_poly.entity_id
_entity_poly.type
_entity_poly.pdbx_seq_one_letter_code
_entity_poly.pdbx_strand_id
1 'polypeptide(L)'
;MVFPLSFRDFKSYSLRLGVLALPILITQFCQAALGVVDAIMAGKVSALDLAAVAVGSGIWLPLFLLATGILIATTPLIGEAIGQNNHSQVPHITQQSLWTAGVIGILGFIIVNLAPNILGVMGVPENIQPIAAQYLHGVSFGFPAIAVYAVLRSYCEALGRPEPVTVISIIGLLADIPLNYIFIHGLFGMPEMGGAGCGVATAIVLWINVLLLATYTSFTKRQQFASTRFFYAFASPNRTQIKKLLKLGIPIGISIFFEASLFSLGALIISPLGEIATASHQVALSVTSQLFMIPISVAMALTIMISNRFGEKNLMALRQVLTTGLVWTVIIALTSMLGVWLFRPQLAAAFTDNPVVRAQAMHLLIFALAYQLFDGWQVNVAGILRGMQDTNVPMWVTLFCYWLVALPLGVYLVRFTDVGAQGFWMALITGLFLSSILLSLRLRYQQKRLTTLWA
;
A
#
# COMPACT_ATOMS: atom_id res chain seq x y z
N MET A 1 -2.47 -27.79 13.37
CA MET A 1 -1.28 -28.58 13.74
C MET A 1 -0.09 -27.63 13.74
N VAL A 2 0.47 -27.35 14.91
CA VAL A 2 1.74 -26.64 15.06
C VAL A 2 2.81 -27.69 14.78
N PHE A 3 3.48 -27.59 13.63
CA PHE A 3 4.62 -28.46 13.36
C PHE A 3 5.79 -28.04 14.25
N PRO A 4 6.64 -28.98 14.70
CA PRO A 4 7.80 -28.65 15.53
C PRO A 4 8.74 -27.76 14.72
N LEU A 5 8.63 -26.45 14.93
CA LEU A 5 9.57 -25.47 14.42
C LEU A 5 10.77 -25.50 15.36
N SER A 6 11.95 -25.88 14.87
CA SER A 6 13.14 -25.79 15.70
C SER A 6 13.42 -24.32 16.03
N PHE A 7 13.95 -24.05 17.22
CA PHE A 7 14.32 -22.68 17.62
C PHE A 7 15.34 -22.07 16.62
N ARG A 8 16.21 -22.90 16.06
CA ARG A 8 17.20 -22.49 15.06
C ARG A 8 16.52 -22.04 13.76
N ASP A 9 15.53 -22.79 13.28
CA ASP A 9 14.77 -22.45 12.07
C ASP A 9 13.95 -21.17 12.28
N PHE A 10 13.26 -21.07 13.43
CA PHE A 10 12.52 -19.87 13.80
C PHE A 10 13.41 -18.63 13.79
N LYS A 11 14.59 -18.70 14.43
CA LYS A 11 15.55 -17.60 14.45
C LYS A 11 16.04 -17.22 13.05
N SER A 12 16.34 -18.21 12.21
CA SER A 12 16.80 -18.00 10.84
C SER A 12 15.73 -17.31 9.97
N TYR A 13 14.47 -17.79 10.01
CA TYR A 13 13.38 -17.18 9.26
C TYR A 13 12.98 -15.80 9.82
N SER A 14 13.05 -15.60 11.13
CA SER A 14 12.80 -14.30 11.76
C SER A 14 13.83 -13.26 11.32
N LEU A 15 15.12 -13.63 11.30
CA LEU A 15 16.16 -12.73 10.81
C LEU A 15 15.94 -12.37 9.34
N ARG A 16 15.64 -13.35 8.49
CA ARG A 16 15.37 -13.12 7.07
C ARG A 16 14.14 -12.25 6.87
N LEU A 17 13.08 -12.48 7.64
CA LEU A 17 11.87 -11.66 7.62
C LEU A 17 12.19 -10.20 8.00
N GLY A 18 12.97 -9.98 9.06
CA GLY A 18 13.39 -8.64 9.49
C GLY A 18 14.25 -7.93 8.45
N VAL A 19 15.21 -8.63 7.84
CA VAL A 19 16.08 -8.08 6.78
C VAL A 19 15.27 -7.63 5.55
N LEU A 20 14.18 -8.32 5.23
CA LEU A 20 13.29 -7.91 4.13
C LEU A 20 12.30 -6.83 4.57
N ALA A 21 11.64 -7.03 5.71
CA ALA A 21 10.56 -6.15 6.16
C ALA A 21 11.04 -4.75 6.56
N LEU A 22 12.22 -4.61 7.18
CA LEU A 22 12.69 -3.31 7.66
C LEU A 22 12.98 -2.31 6.53
N PRO A 23 13.71 -2.64 5.45
CA PRO A 23 13.87 -1.74 4.32
C PRO A 23 12.54 -1.42 3.64
N ILE A 24 11.64 -2.41 3.49
CA ILE A 24 10.30 -2.20 2.94
C ILE A 24 9.51 -1.22 3.81
N LEU A 25 9.57 -1.34 5.13
CA LEU A 25 8.93 -0.42 6.07
C LEU A 25 9.42 1.02 5.89
N ILE A 26 10.72 1.23 5.79
CA ILE A 26 11.28 2.56 5.54
C ILE A 26 10.78 3.11 4.20
N THR A 27 10.73 2.28 3.16
CA THR A 27 10.18 2.67 1.85
C THR A 27 8.71 3.11 1.97
N GLN A 28 7.88 2.38 2.72
CA GLN A 28 6.47 2.72 2.93
C GLN A 28 6.32 4.06 3.67
N PHE A 29 7.13 4.29 4.70
CA PHE A 29 7.15 5.58 5.39
C PHE A 29 7.61 6.74 4.48
N CYS A 30 8.64 6.55 3.65
CA CYS A 30 9.05 7.56 2.68
C CYS A 30 7.92 7.90 1.70
N GLN A 31 7.19 6.89 1.20
CA GLN A 31 6.08 7.10 0.29
C GLN A 31 4.90 7.84 0.96
N ALA A 32 4.58 7.50 2.20
CA ALA A 32 3.56 8.21 2.96
C ALA A 32 3.98 9.66 3.27
N ALA A 33 5.26 9.88 3.54
CA ALA A 33 5.81 11.20 3.86
C ALA A 33 5.75 12.18 2.67
N LEU A 34 5.82 11.71 1.42
CA LEU A 34 5.67 12.58 0.24
C LEU A 34 4.33 13.34 0.30
N GLY A 35 3.22 12.64 0.50
CA GLY A 35 1.91 13.30 0.60
C GLY A 35 1.78 14.25 1.80
N VAL A 36 2.48 13.96 2.91
CA VAL A 36 2.52 14.85 4.08
C VAL A 36 3.32 16.11 3.77
N VAL A 37 4.46 15.98 3.10
CA VAL A 37 5.29 17.14 2.66
C VAL A 37 4.48 18.02 1.72
N ASP A 38 3.82 17.46 0.72
CA ASP A 38 2.97 18.18 -0.22
C ASP A 38 1.88 18.97 0.52
N ALA A 39 1.16 18.32 1.45
CA ALA A 39 0.11 18.97 2.22
C ALA A 39 0.65 20.12 3.12
N ILE A 40 1.79 19.91 3.79
CA ILE A 40 2.42 20.96 4.62
C ILE A 40 2.85 22.14 3.76
N MET A 41 3.47 21.89 2.61
CA MET A 41 3.99 22.93 1.75
C MET A 41 2.87 23.72 1.05
N ALA A 42 1.83 23.03 0.55
CA ALA A 42 0.64 23.69 0.00
C ALA A 42 -0.11 24.50 1.08
N GLY A 43 -0.20 23.97 2.31
CA GLY A 43 -0.84 24.68 3.44
C GLY A 43 -0.11 25.97 3.88
N LYS A 44 1.20 26.04 3.63
CA LYS A 44 1.97 27.28 3.86
C LYS A 44 1.70 28.37 2.80
N VAL A 45 1.23 28.00 1.62
CA VAL A 45 0.82 28.95 0.57
C VAL A 45 -0.54 29.55 0.94
N SER A 46 -1.57 28.72 1.04
CA SER A 46 -2.90 29.15 1.48
C SER A 46 -3.77 27.96 1.90
N ALA A 47 -4.86 28.23 2.63
CA ALA A 47 -5.88 27.24 2.93
C ALA A 47 -6.58 26.71 1.65
N LEU A 48 -6.68 27.56 0.63
CA LEU A 48 -7.26 27.21 -0.67
C LEU A 48 -6.38 26.19 -1.42
N ASP A 49 -5.05 26.41 -1.44
CA ASP A 49 -4.09 25.50 -2.05
C ASP A 49 -4.08 24.16 -1.35
N LEU A 50 -4.09 24.15 0.00
CA LEU A 50 -4.20 22.91 0.77
C LEU A 50 -5.47 22.13 0.42
N ALA A 51 -6.61 22.81 0.33
CA ALA A 51 -7.87 22.17 -0.03
C ALA A 51 -7.83 21.60 -1.46
N ALA A 52 -7.20 22.32 -2.40
CA ALA A 52 -7.06 21.88 -3.78
C ALA A 52 -6.14 20.65 -3.91
N VAL A 53 -5.01 20.62 -3.20
CA VAL A 53 -4.12 19.44 -3.14
C VAL A 53 -4.82 18.27 -2.50
N ALA A 54 -5.61 18.48 -1.44
CA ALA A 54 -6.38 17.42 -0.79
C ALA A 54 -7.42 16.79 -1.74
N VAL A 55 -8.15 17.63 -2.53
CA VAL A 55 -9.09 17.16 -3.54
C VAL A 55 -8.36 16.37 -4.64
N GLY A 56 -7.26 16.91 -5.16
CA GLY A 56 -6.46 16.25 -6.18
C GLY A 56 -5.89 14.90 -5.71
N SER A 57 -5.35 14.87 -4.51
CA SER A 57 -4.81 13.65 -3.88
C SER A 57 -5.91 12.60 -3.67
N GLY A 58 -7.11 13.02 -3.28
CA GLY A 58 -8.27 12.14 -3.10
C GLY A 58 -8.70 11.42 -4.37
N ILE A 59 -8.43 12.00 -5.55
CA ILE A 59 -8.73 11.39 -6.85
C ILE A 59 -7.58 10.49 -7.32
N TRP A 60 -6.36 10.98 -7.23
CA TRP A 60 -5.20 10.30 -7.78
C TRP A 60 -4.76 9.08 -6.94
N LEU A 61 -4.82 9.16 -5.61
CA LEU A 61 -4.34 8.12 -4.70
C LEU A 61 -5.05 6.76 -4.87
N PRO A 62 -6.38 6.66 -5.00
CA PRO A 62 -7.04 5.38 -5.25
C PRO A 62 -6.63 4.74 -6.58
N LEU A 63 -6.44 5.55 -7.63
CA LEU A 63 -5.97 5.08 -8.93
C LEU A 63 -4.53 4.58 -8.87
N PHE A 64 -3.68 5.29 -8.13
CA PHE A 64 -2.32 4.88 -7.81
C PHE A 64 -2.27 3.53 -7.11
N LEU A 65 -3.08 3.36 -6.05
CA LEU A 65 -3.14 2.12 -5.28
C LEU A 65 -3.65 0.94 -6.11
N LEU A 66 -4.64 1.17 -6.98
CA LEU A 66 -5.13 0.17 -7.92
C LEU A 66 -4.03 -0.26 -8.90
N ALA A 67 -3.36 0.68 -9.53
CA ALA A 67 -2.31 0.43 -10.52
C ALA A 67 -1.11 -0.33 -9.90
N THR A 68 -0.61 0.16 -8.78
CA THR A 68 0.50 -0.50 -8.06
C THR A 68 0.10 -1.86 -7.52
N GLY A 69 -1.14 -2.01 -7.04
CA GLY A 69 -1.70 -3.28 -6.59
C GLY A 69 -1.74 -4.34 -7.69
N ILE A 70 -2.10 -3.96 -8.93
CA ILE A 70 -2.05 -4.88 -10.08
C ILE A 70 -0.61 -5.33 -10.37
N LEU A 71 0.34 -4.41 -10.34
CA LEU A 71 1.74 -4.67 -10.69
C LEU A 71 2.52 -5.39 -9.60
N ILE A 72 2.07 -5.36 -8.35
CA ILE A 72 2.63 -6.12 -7.23
C ILE A 72 2.62 -7.64 -7.49
N ALA A 73 1.73 -8.14 -8.38
CA ALA A 73 1.72 -9.55 -8.82
C ALA A 73 3.06 -10.00 -9.46
N THR A 74 3.89 -9.07 -9.90
CA THR A 74 5.26 -9.34 -10.36
C THR A 74 6.11 -10.04 -9.29
N THR A 75 5.95 -9.66 -8.02
CA THR A 75 6.71 -10.21 -6.88
C THR A 75 6.51 -11.72 -6.71
N PRO A 76 5.28 -12.27 -6.57
CA PRO A 76 5.10 -13.72 -6.42
C PRO A 76 5.44 -14.50 -7.68
N LEU A 77 5.32 -13.92 -8.89
CA LEU A 77 5.72 -14.60 -10.12
C LEU A 77 7.24 -14.75 -10.22
N ILE A 78 7.99 -13.71 -9.92
CA ILE A 78 9.46 -13.78 -9.87
C ILE A 78 9.91 -14.70 -8.73
N GLY A 79 9.29 -14.60 -7.54
CA GLY A 79 9.61 -15.44 -6.40
C GLY A 79 9.41 -16.93 -6.71
N GLU A 80 8.32 -17.30 -7.41
CA GLU A 80 8.09 -18.66 -7.89
C GLU A 80 9.22 -19.13 -8.83
N ALA A 81 9.60 -18.30 -9.82
CA ALA A 81 10.67 -18.63 -10.77
C ALA A 81 12.02 -18.84 -10.08
N ILE A 82 12.34 -18.01 -9.08
CA ILE A 82 13.56 -18.17 -8.25
C ILE A 82 13.50 -19.47 -7.47
N GLY A 83 12.36 -19.78 -6.82
CA GLY A 83 12.18 -21.02 -6.06
C GLY A 83 12.32 -22.27 -6.94
N GLN A 84 11.92 -22.19 -8.20
CA GLN A 84 12.10 -23.25 -9.21
C GLN A 84 13.54 -23.35 -9.75
N ASN A 85 14.48 -22.53 -9.27
CA ASN A 85 15.83 -22.33 -9.84
C ASN A 85 15.82 -21.92 -11.33
N ASN A 86 14.73 -21.37 -11.82
CA ASN A 86 14.55 -20.94 -13.20
C ASN A 86 14.84 -19.43 -13.36
N HIS A 87 16.09 -19.06 -13.12
CA HIS A 87 16.54 -17.67 -13.18
C HIS A 87 16.39 -17.05 -14.58
N SER A 88 16.35 -17.85 -15.64
CA SER A 88 16.16 -17.38 -17.02
C SER A 88 14.75 -16.82 -17.28
N GLN A 89 13.74 -17.22 -16.49
CA GLN A 89 12.40 -16.66 -16.60
C GLN A 89 12.24 -15.29 -15.93
N VAL A 90 13.10 -14.93 -14.98
CA VAL A 90 12.99 -13.67 -14.25
C VAL A 90 13.04 -12.44 -15.16
N PRO A 91 14.00 -12.31 -16.11
CA PRO A 91 13.99 -11.24 -17.10
C PRO A 91 12.70 -11.17 -17.90
N HIS A 92 12.23 -12.33 -18.38
CA HIS A 92 11.01 -12.40 -19.19
C HIS A 92 9.77 -11.94 -18.41
N ILE A 93 9.58 -12.41 -17.17
CA ILE A 93 8.49 -11.97 -16.30
C ILE A 93 8.56 -10.46 -16.09
N THR A 94 9.75 -9.91 -15.78
CA THR A 94 9.96 -8.48 -15.55
C THR A 94 9.61 -7.66 -16.79
N GLN A 95 10.04 -8.08 -17.98
CA GLN A 95 9.74 -7.40 -19.24
C GLN A 95 8.24 -7.41 -19.56
N GLN A 96 7.56 -8.54 -19.36
CA GLN A 96 6.10 -8.61 -19.56
C GLN A 96 5.35 -7.74 -18.55
N SER A 97 5.85 -7.63 -17.31
CA SER A 97 5.32 -6.71 -16.32
C SER A 97 5.56 -5.26 -16.71
N LEU A 98 6.69 -4.91 -17.32
CA LEU A 98 6.95 -3.56 -17.84
C LEU A 98 6.04 -3.20 -19.03
N TRP A 99 5.74 -4.14 -19.93
CA TRP A 99 4.72 -3.91 -20.97
C TRP A 99 3.35 -3.61 -20.35
N THR A 100 2.97 -4.39 -19.35
CA THR A 100 1.72 -4.16 -18.62
C THR A 100 1.73 -2.82 -17.88
N ALA A 101 2.86 -2.46 -17.26
CA ALA A 101 3.05 -1.17 -16.60
C ALA A 101 2.94 0.01 -17.59
N GLY A 102 3.48 -0.14 -18.80
CA GLY A 102 3.33 0.86 -19.86
C GLY A 102 1.85 1.13 -20.19
N VAL A 103 1.06 0.08 -20.37
CA VAL A 103 -0.37 0.21 -20.66
C VAL A 103 -1.12 0.82 -19.46
N ILE A 104 -0.90 0.32 -18.24
CA ILE A 104 -1.53 0.84 -17.02
C ILE A 104 -1.11 2.29 -16.78
N GLY A 105 0.16 2.62 -17.00
CA GLY A 105 0.70 3.97 -16.86
C GLY A 105 0.05 4.97 -17.82
N ILE A 106 -0.13 4.60 -19.10
CA ILE A 106 -0.80 5.44 -20.10
C ILE A 106 -2.29 5.59 -19.76
N LEU A 107 -2.98 4.50 -19.40
CA LEU A 107 -4.38 4.57 -18.99
C LEU A 107 -4.57 5.45 -17.76
N GLY A 108 -3.71 5.30 -16.76
CA GLY A 108 -3.75 6.13 -15.56
C GLY A 108 -3.47 7.61 -15.85
N PHE A 109 -2.48 7.90 -16.70
CA PHE A 109 -2.22 9.26 -17.19
C PHE A 109 -3.48 9.87 -17.83
N ILE A 110 -4.14 9.15 -18.74
CA ILE A 110 -5.36 9.62 -19.41
C ILE A 110 -6.48 9.85 -18.39
N ILE A 111 -6.73 8.91 -17.50
CA ILE A 111 -7.82 9.00 -16.50
C ILE A 111 -7.59 10.17 -15.56
N VAL A 112 -6.38 10.34 -15.02
CA VAL A 112 -6.07 11.44 -14.09
C VAL A 112 -6.10 12.80 -14.81
N ASN A 113 -5.66 12.85 -16.07
CA ASN A 113 -5.68 14.07 -16.88
C ASN A 113 -7.13 14.49 -17.26
N LEU A 114 -8.05 13.55 -17.39
CA LEU A 114 -9.46 13.82 -17.65
C LEU A 114 -10.28 14.11 -16.37
N ALA A 115 -9.76 13.77 -15.19
CA ALA A 115 -10.44 13.93 -13.92
C ALA A 115 -10.87 15.39 -13.60
N PRO A 116 -10.14 16.45 -13.99
CA PRO A 116 -10.62 17.82 -13.84
C PRO A 116 -12.03 18.08 -14.37
N ASN A 117 -12.43 17.40 -15.46
CA ASN A 117 -13.74 17.60 -16.08
C ASN A 117 -14.92 17.17 -15.19
N ILE A 118 -14.69 16.36 -14.17
CA ILE A 118 -15.75 15.88 -13.27
C ILE A 118 -15.76 16.60 -11.92
N LEU A 119 -14.81 17.50 -11.62
CA LEU A 119 -14.73 18.23 -10.35
C LEU A 119 -16.01 19.01 -10.04
N GLY A 120 -16.59 19.66 -11.03
CA GLY A 120 -17.87 20.37 -10.88
C GLY A 120 -19.03 19.43 -10.53
N VAL A 121 -19.10 18.25 -11.18
CA VAL A 121 -20.12 17.24 -10.91
C VAL A 121 -19.95 16.63 -9.51
N MET A 122 -18.70 16.57 -9.02
CA MET A 122 -18.39 16.11 -7.66
C MET A 122 -18.73 17.16 -6.58
N GLY A 123 -19.19 18.34 -6.96
CA GLY A 123 -19.54 19.41 -6.01
C GLY A 123 -18.32 20.13 -5.42
N VAL A 124 -17.16 20.06 -6.10
CA VAL A 124 -15.98 20.82 -5.68
C VAL A 124 -16.23 22.32 -5.89
N PRO A 125 -15.99 23.19 -4.88
CA PRO A 125 -16.17 24.65 -5.01
C PRO A 125 -15.40 25.22 -6.20
N GLU A 126 -16.03 26.20 -6.92
CA GLU A 126 -15.47 26.77 -8.14
C GLU A 126 -14.09 27.40 -7.95
N ASN A 127 -13.81 27.98 -6.78
CA ASN A 127 -12.52 28.57 -6.46
C ASN A 127 -11.39 27.54 -6.25
N ILE A 128 -11.73 26.30 -5.92
CA ILE A 128 -10.78 25.17 -5.72
C ILE A 128 -10.46 24.47 -7.03
N GLN A 129 -11.45 24.37 -7.93
CA GLN A 129 -11.34 23.59 -9.17
C GLN A 129 -10.11 23.92 -10.02
N PRO A 130 -9.75 25.19 -10.28
CA PRO A 130 -8.59 25.51 -11.14
C PRO A 130 -7.28 24.99 -10.58
N ILE A 131 -7.05 25.13 -9.27
CA ILE A 131 -5.82 24.69 -8.60
C ILE A 131 -5.77 23.16 -8.56
N ALA A 132 -6.89 22.52 -8.21
CA ALA A 132 -6.99 21.05 -8.21
C ALA A 132 -6.78 20.46 -9.61
N ALA A 133 -7.30 21.11 -10.66
CA ALA A 133 -7.09 20.71 -12.05
C ALA A 133 -5.60 20.81 -12.44
N GLN A 134 -4.93 21.90 -12.11
CA GLN A 134 -3.49 22.07 -12.36
C GLN A 134 -2.66 21.02 -11.60
N TYR A 135 -2.99 20.72 -10.34
CA TYR A 135 -2.37 19.65 -9.57
C TYR A 135 -2.54 18.29 -10.26
N LEU A 136 -3.76 17.95 -10.67
CA LEU A 136 -4.08 16.68 -11.35
C LEU A 136 -3.34 16.57 -12.70
N HIS A 137 -3.29 17.65 -13.48
CA HIS A 137 -2.50 17.67 -14.71
C HIS A 137 -1.01 17.45 -14.42
N GLY A 138 -0.45 18.12 -13.41
CA GLY A 138 0.95 17.96 -13.02
C GLY A 138 1.27 16.52 -12.61
N VAL A 139 0.52 15.96 -11.65
CA VAL A 139 0.77 14.62 -11.11
C VAL A 139 0.48 13.52 -12.13
N SER A 140 -0.39 13.75 -13.12
CA SER A 140 -0.72 12.76 -14.16
C SER A 140 0.52 12.27 -14.93
N PHE A 141 1.49 13.16 -15.17
CA PHE A 141 2.77 12.81 -15.82
C PHE A 141 3.63 11.84 -14.98
N GLY A 142 3.37 11.75 -13.68
CA GLY A 142 3.99 10.76 -12.79
C GLY A 142 3.39 9.36 -12.92
N PHE A 143 2.20 9.21 -13.51
CA PHE A 143 1.51 7.90 -13.54
C PHE A 143 2.27 6.82 -14.33
N PRO A 144 2.84 7.08 -15.51
CA PRO A 144 3.70 6.11 -16.18
C PRO A 144 4.93 5.75 -15.36
N ALA A 145 5.54 6.74 -14.71
CA ALA A 145 6.71 6.51 -13.87
C ALA A 145 6.39 5.58 -12.70
N ILE A 146 5.27 5.78 -12.01
CA ILE A 146 4.91 4.96 -10.85
C ILE A 146 4.60 3.52 -11.25
N ALA A 147 3.98 3.31 -12.40
CA ALA A 147 3.72 1.97 -12.93
C ALA A 147 5.05 1.22 -13.21
N VAL A 148 6.00 1.87 -13.86
CA VAL A 148 7.35 1.30 -14.10
C VAL A 148 8.08 1.07 -12.78
N TYR A 149 8.04 2.04 -11.85
CA TYR A 149 8.67 1.93 -10.53
C TYR A 149 8.13 0.73 -9.74
N ALA A 150 6.82 0.48 -9.77
CA ALA A 150 6.20 -0.64 -9.08
C ALA A 150 6.75 -2.00 -9.57
N VAL A 151 7.01 -2.15 -10.87
CA VAL A 151 7.63 -3.36 -11.43
C VAL A 151 9.10 -3.48 -11.02
N LEU A 152 9.89 -2.41 -11.13
CA LEU A 152 11.31 -2.42 -10.76
C LEU A 152 11.50 -2.68 -9.26
N ARG A 153 10.62 -2.10 -8.42
CA ARG A 153 10.55 -2.36 -7.00
C ARG A 153 10.26 -3.84 -6.72
N SER A 154 9.20 -4.38 -7.35
CA SER A 154 8.81 -5.79 -7.21
C SER A 154 9.94 -6.74 -7.64
N TYR A 155 10.69 -6.39 -8.69
CA TYR A 155 11.86 -7.13 -9.13
C TYR A 155 12.97 -7.15 -8.09
N CYS A 156 13.35 -5.99 -7.53
CA CYS A 156 14.38 -5.90 -6.49
C CYS A 156 13.96 -6.66 -5.22
N GLU A 157 12.73 -6.48 -4.78
CA GLU A 157 12.18 -7.12 -3.59
C GLU A 157 12.12 -8.65 -3.76
N ALA A 158 11.65 -9.15 -4.90
CA ALA A 158 11.57 -10.59 -5.20
C ALA A 158 12.95 -11.26 -5.26
N LEU A 159 13.99 -10.53 -5.70
CA LEU A 159 15.39 -10.98 -5.62
C LEU A 159 15.94 -10.98 -4.18
N GLY A 160 15.14 -10.60 -3.20
CA GLY A 160 15.54 -10.50 -1.79
C GLY A 160 16.46 -9.31 -1.49
N ARG A 161 16.38 -8.26 -2.30
CA ARG A 161 17.22 -7.06 -2.20
C ARG A 161 16.37 -5.78 -2.20
N PRO A 162 15.62 -5.50 -1.12
CA PRO A 162 14.82 -4.27 -1.01
C PRO A 162 15.66 -3.01 -0.75
N GLU A 163 16.94 -3.14 -0.32
CA GLU A 163 17.75 -2.00 0.12
C GLU A 163 17.91 -0.89 -0.94
N PRO A 164 18.14 -1.19 -2.24
CA PRO A 164 18.22 -0.14 -3.26
C PRO A 164 16.94 0.68 -3.39
N VAL A 165 15.78 0.01 -3.27
CA VAL A 165 14.48 0.66 -3.32
C VAL A 165 14.33 1.65 -2.17
N THR A 166 14.76 1.24 -0.97
CA THR A 166 14.73 2.09 0.23
C THR A 166 15.62 3.32 0.09
N VAL A 167 16.87 3.13 -0.35
CA VAL A 167 17.79 4.26 -0.54
C VAL A 167 17.25 5.25 -1.56
N ILE A 168 16.72 4.76 -2.68
CA ILE A 168 16.14 5.60 -3.73
C ILE A 168 14.89 6.32 -3.23
N SER A 169 14.03 5.66 -2.44
CA SER A 169 12.86 6.31 -1.84
C SER A 169 13.24 7.44 -0.87
N ILE A 170 14.32 7.27 -0.11
CA ILE A 170 14.86 8.34 0.75
C ILE A 170 15.37 9.50 -0.10
N ILE A 171 16.13 9.21 -1.17
CA ILE A 171 16.61 10.25 -2.10
C ILE A 171 15.42 10.99 -2.73
N GLY A 172 14.38 10.26 -3.16
CA GLY A 172 13.15 10.83 -3.70
C GLY A 172 12.47 11.78 -2.72
N LEU A 173 12.28 11.35 -1.46
CA LEU A 173 11.69 12.18 -0.42
C LEU A 173 12.53 13.44 -0.14
N LEU A 174 13.85 13.33 -0.09
CA LEU A 174 14.73 14.49 0.09
C LEU A 174 14.73 15.43 -1.12
N ALA A 175 14.55 14.91 -2.32
CA ALA A 175 14.44 15.70 -3.54
C ALA A 175 13.07 16.41 -3.68
N ASP A 176 12.03 15.82 -3.11
CA ASP A 176 10.67 16.35 -3.14
C ASP A 176 10.56 17.73 -2.49
N ILE A 177 11.23 17.93 -1.35
CA ILE A 177 11.19 19.18 -0.60
C ILE A 177 11.68 20.39 -1.44
N PRO A 178 12.90 20.38 -2.03
CA PRO A 178 13.34 21.49 -2.86
C PRO A 178 12.55 21.62 -4.17
N LEU A 179 12.10 20.52 -4.76
CA LEU A 179 11.28 20.57 -5.98
C LEU A 179 9.92 21.21 -5.69
N ASN A 180 9.24 20.84 -4.61
CA ASN A 180 8.03 21.53 -4.16
C ASN A 180 8.27 23.02 -3.98
N TYR A 181 9.35 23.39 -3.31
CA TYR A 181 9.68 24.81 -3.08
C TYR A 181 9.90 25.58 -4.39
N ILE A 182 10.58 24.96 -5.37
CA ILE A 182 10.84 25.56 -6.69
C ILE A 182 9.53 25.82 -7.44
N PHE A 183 8.64 24.82 -7.55
CA PHE A 183 7.41 24.95 -8.33
C PHE A 183 6.32 25.76 -7.63
N ILE A 184 6.29 25.74 -6.30
CA ILE A 184 5.36 26.58 -5.52
C ILE A 184 5.68 28.06 -5.74
N HIS A 185 6.96 28.44 -5.65
CA HIS A 185 7.39 29.85 -5.68
C HIS A 185 7.93 30.32 -7.03
N GLY A 186 7.93 29.49 -8.05
CA GLY A 186 8.37 29.88 -9.39
C GLY A 186 9.86 30.22 -9.49
N LEU A 187 10.74 29.50 -8.79
CA LEU A 187 12.18 29.77 -8.82
C LEU A 187 12.85 29.25 -10.11
N PHE A 188 14.02 29.75 -10.40
CA PHE A 188 14.83 29.38 -11.56
C PHE A 188 14.13 29.57 -12.92
N GLY A 189 13.20 30.51 -13.02
CA GLY A 189 12.45 30.81 -14.25
C GLY A 189 11.27 29.89 -14.50
N MET A 190 10.92 29.06 -13.53
CA MET A 190 9.68 28.24 -13.57
C MET A 190 8.47 29.14 -13.24
N PRO A 191 7.26 28.79 -13.74
CA PRO A 191 6.05 29.52 -13.35
C PRO A 191 5.74 29.29 -11.87
N GLU A 192 5.28 30.35 -11.19
CA GLU A 192 4.72 30.21 -9.85
C GLU A 192 3.37 29.48 -9.92
N MET A 193 3.29 28.30 -9.32
CA MET A 193 2.12 27.40 -9.43
C MET A 193 1.35 27.25 -8.10
N GLY A 194 1.86 27.87 -7.01
CA GLY A 194 1.27 27.67 -5.69
C GLY A 194 1.21 26.18 -5.31
N GLY A 195 0.13 25.77 -4.62
CA GLY A 195 -0.06 24.38 -4.21
C GLY A 195 -0.15 23.38 -5.38
N ALA A 196 -0.57 23.81 -6.58
CA ALA A 196 -0.57 22.95 -7.76
C ALA A 196 0.83 22.46 -8.16
N GLY A 197 1.87 23.24 -7.82
CA GLY A 197 3.27 22.87 -8.04
C GLY A 197 3.69 21.57 -7.39
N CYS A 198 3.04 21.16 -6.29
CA CYS A 198 3.29 19.88 -5.65
C CYS A 198 3.02 18.69 -6.58
N GLY A 199 2.00 18.79 -7.46
CA GLY A 199 1.72 17.72 -8.43
C GLY A 199 2.84 17.54 -9.45
N VAL A 200 3.47 18.62 -9.89
CA VAL A 200 4.62 18.58 -10.81
C VAL A 200 5.85 18.04 -10.09
N ALA A 201 6.13 18.51 -8.88
CA ALA A 201 7.26 18.05 -8.07
C ALA A 201 7.17 16.53 -7.82
N THR A 202 6.02 16.05 -7.37
CA THR A 202 5.75 14.60 -7.18
C THR A 202 5.98 13.82 -8.47
N ALA A 203 5.50 14.30 -9.63
CA ALA A 203 5.74 13.63 -10.91
C ALA A 203 7.23 13.51 -11.24
N ILE A 204 8.00 14.58 -11.02
CA ILE A 204 9.45 14.58 -11.25
C ILE A 204 10.16 13.61 -10.30
N VAL A 205 9.81 13.59 -9.01
CA VAL A 205 10.36 12.64 -8.03
C VAL A 205 10.10 11.20 -8.45
N LEU A 206 8.92 10.89 -8.94
CA LEU A 206 8.59 9.54 -9.43
C LEU A 206 9.48 9.14 -10.61
N TRP A 207 9.75 10.04 -11.56
CA TRP A 207 10.69 9.79 -12.65
C TRP A 207 12.13 9.67 -12.17
N ILE A 208 12.56 10.47 -11.21
CA ILE A 208 13.90 10.33 -10.57
C ILE A 208 14.03 8.95 -9.96
N ASN A 209 13.03 8.47 -9.20
CA ASN A 209 13.02 7.15 -8.60
C ASN A 209 13.13 6.04 -9.65
N VAL A 210 12.39 6.13 -10.77
CA VAL A 210 12.48 5.18 -11.89
C VAL A 210 13.89 5.19 -12.49
N LEU A 211 14.43 6.37 -12.82
CA LEU A 211 15.74 6.49 -13.45
C LEU A 211 16.85 5.93 -12.57
N LEU A 212 16.83 6.27 -11.28
CA LEU A 212 17.82 5.77 -10.33
C LEU A 212 17.71 4.24 -10.17
N LEU A 213 16.50 3.70 -10.06
CA LEU A 213 16.30 2.26 -9.86
C LEU A 213 16.60 1.47 -11.15
N ALA A 214 16.24 1.98 -12.32
CA ALA A 214 16.59 1.41 -13.61
C ALA A 214 18.10 1.40 -13.83
N THR A 215 18.77 2.51 -13.53
CA THR A 215 20.24 2.62 -13.62
C THR A 215 20.90 1.64 -12.66
N TYR A 216 20.46 1.60 -11.39
CA TYR A 216 21.01 0.66 -10.42
C TYR A 216 20.86 -0.81 -10.89
N THR A 217 19.69 -1.22 -11.32
CA THR A 217 19.40 -2.60 -11.74
C THR A 217 20.16 -2.99 -13.02
N SER A 218 20.47 -2.02 -13.88
CA SER A 218 21.23 -2.24 -15.13
C SER A 218 22.72 -2.41 -14.90
N PHE A 219 23.31 -1.61 -14.00
CA PHE A 219 24.76 -1.52 -13.87
C PHE A 219 25.34 -2.24 -12.65
N THR A 220 24.49 -2.65 -11.69
CA THR A 220 25.00 -3.38 -10.50
C THR A 220 25.67 -4.70 -10.86
N LYS A 221 26.82 -4.97 -10.21
CA LYS A 221 27.57 -6.22 -10.40
C LYS A 221 27.15 -7.33 -9.43
N ARG A 222 26.15 -7.08 -8.56
CA ARG A 222 25.64 -8.10 -7.64
C ARG A 222 25.08 -9.28 -8.43
N GLN A 223 25.48 -10.50 -8.06
CA GLN A 223 25.21 -11.72 -8.82
C GLN A 223 23.71 -11.94 -9.11
N GLN A 224 22.83 -11.64 -8.15
CA GLN A 224 21.40 -11.80 -8.31
C GLN A 224 20.83 -10.95 -9.47
N PHE A 225 21.33 -9.72 -9.62
CA PHE A 225 20.92 -8.83 -10.70
C PHE A 225 21.67 -9.16 -12.01
N ALA A 226 22.94 -9.53 -11.92
CA ALA A 226 23.74 -9.86 -13.10
C ALA A 226 23.22 -11.08 -13.86
N SER A 227 22.70 -12.09 -13.13
CA SER A 227 22.12 -13.30 -13.72
C SER A 227 20.69 -13.12 -14.26
N THR A 228 20.03 -12.01 -13.92
CA THR A 228 18.61 -11.76 -14.24
C THR A 228 18.38 -10.43 -14.97
N ARG A 229 19.41 -9.91 -15.66
CA ARG A 229 19.33 -8.65 -16.40
C ARG A 229 18.29 -8.72 -17.50
N PHE A 230 17.40 -7.74 -17.56
CA PHE A 230 16.27 -7.70 -18.49
C PHE A 230 16.34 -6.57 -19.53
N PHE A 231 17.33 -5.66 -19.44
CA PHE A 231 17.46 -4.52 -20.35
C PHE A 231 18.17 -4.85 -21.67
N TYR A 232 18.97 -5.94 -21.74
CA TYR A 232 19.83 -6.22 -22.90
C TYR A 232 19.10 -6.85 -24.10
N ALA A 233 18.00 -7.56 -23.88
CA ALA A 233 17.19 -8.18 -24.93
C ALA A 233 15.72 -8.08 -24.51
N PHE A 234 15.05 -7.06 -25.02
CA PHE A 234 13.65 -6.80 -24.64
C PHE A 234 12.72 -7.66 -25.51
N ALA A 235 12.09 -8.66 -24.88
CA ALA A 235 11.15 -9.55 -25.55
C ALA A 235 9.86 -8.83 -25.92
N SER A 236 9.28 -9.20 -27.06
CA SER A 236 7.94 -8.74 -27.47
C SER A 236 6.85 -9.13 -26.46
N PRO A 237 5.71 -8.41 -26.45
CA PRO A 237 4.60 -8.74 -25.56
C PRO A 237 4.12 -10.17 -25.73
N ASN A 238 4.06 -10.94 -24.64
CA ASN A 238 3.56 -12.30 -24.61
C ASN A 238 2.20 -12.35 -23.91
N ARG A 239 1.15 -12.57 -24.70
CA ARG A 239 -0.24 -12.57 -24.23
C ARG A 239 -0.48 -13.55 -23.08
N THR A 240 0.16 -14.71 -23.07
CA THR A 240 -0.02 -15.74 -22.03
C THR A 240 0.56 -15.27 -20.70
N GLN A 241 1.76 -14.69 -20.71
CA GLN A 241 2.41 -14.17 -19.48
C GLN A 241 1.68 -12.94 -18.95
N ILE A 242 1.30 -12.00 -19.82
CA ILE A 242 0.50 -10.83 -19.43
C ILE A 242 -0.84 -11.27 -18.83
N LYS A 243 -1.51 -12.26 -19.41
CA LYS A 243 -2.75 -12.82 -18.85
C LYS A 243 -2.53 -13.45 -17.46
N LYS A 244 -1.42 -14.17 -17.25
CA LYS A 244 -1.04 -14.74 -15.93
C LYS A 244 -0.84 -13.62 -14.91
N LEU A 245 -0.12 -12.56 -15.28
CA LEU A 245 0.10 -11.39 -14.43
C LEU A 245 -1.21 -10.70 -14.06
N LEU A 246 -2.06 -10.38 -15.03
CA LEU A 246 -3.33 -9.71 -14.81
C LEU A 246 -4.32 -10.57 -14.01
N LYS A 247 -4.33 -11.88 -14.21
CA LYS A 247 -5.18 -12.81 -13.44
C LYS A 247 -4.84 -12.80 -11.94
N LEU A 248 -3.59 -12.56 -11.59
CA LEU A 248 -3.15 -12.39 -10.21
C LEU A 248 -3.27 -10.95 -9.74
N GLY A 249 -2.90 -10.01 -10.59
CA GLY A 249 -2.76 -8.59 -10.23
C GLY A 249 -4.09 -7.87 -10.08
N ILE A 250 -5.04 -8.08 -11.01
CA ILE A 250 -6.35 -7.41 -10.93
C ILE A 250 -7.04 -7.68 -9.59
N PRO A 251 -7.14 -8.94 -9.11
CA PRO A 251 -7.72 -9.18 -7.79
C PRO A 251 -6.97 -8.49 -6.65
N ILE A 252 -5.63 -8.40 -6.71
CA ILE A 252 -4.84 -7.70 -5.69
C ILE A 252 -5.17 -6.20 -5.71
N GLY A 253 -5.13 -5.57 -6.89
CA GLY A 253 -5.42 -4.15 -7.03
C GLY A 253 -6.85 -3.79 -6.59
N ILE A 254 -7.84 -4.59 -6.97
CA ILE A 254 -9.23 -4.42 -6.56
C ILE A 254 -9.39 -4.57 -5.03
N SER A 255 -8.71 -5.53 -4.41
CA SER A 255 -8.74 -5.69 -2.95
C SER A 255 -8.22 -4.45 -2.24
N ILE A 256 -7.08 -3.91 -2.67
CA ILE A 256 -6.47 -2.71 -2.11
C ILE A 256 -7.37 -1.48 -2.34
N PHE A 257 -7.98 -1.38 -3.52
CA PHE A 257 -8.92 -0.30 -3.84
C PHE A 257 -10.16 -0.34 -2.93
N PHE A 258 -10.76 -1.51 -2.71
CA PHE A 258 -11.92 -1.65 -1.83
C PHE A 258 -11.58 -1.32 -0.38
N GLU A 259 -10.42 -1.73 0.09
CA GLU A 259 -9.93 -1.42 1.43
C GLU A 259 -9.73 0.10 1.60
N ALA A 260 -8.96 0.73 0.71
CA ALA A 260 -8.72 2.17 0.75
C ALA A 260 -10.01 3.00 0.62
N SER A 261 -10.94 2.57 -0.24
CA SER A 261 -12.24 3.24 -0.42
C SER A 261 -13.10 3.21 0.83
N LEU A 262 -13.09 2.11 1.58
CA LEU A 262 -13.84 2.00 2.83
C LEU A 262 -13.39 3.05 3.86
N PHE A 263 -12.07 3.24 4.01
CA PHE A 263 -11.53 4.26 4.92
C PHE A 263 -11.90 5.68 4.48
N SER A 264 -11.86 5.96 3.18
CA SER A 264 -12.27 7.26 2.63
C SER A 264 -13.76 7.54 2.85
N LEU A 265 -14.62 6.51 2.69
CA LEU A 265 -16.06 6.62 2.94
C LEU A 265 -16.38 6.81 4.43
N GLY A 266 -15.53 6.34 5.32
CA GLY A 266 -15.71 6.49 6.77
C GLY A 266 -15.86 7.94 7.21
N ALA A 267 -15.04 8.83 6.68
CA ALA A 267 -15.14 10.27 6.95
C ALA A 267 -16.49 10.85 6.48
N LEU A 268 -17.00 10.41 5.33
CA LEU A 268 -18.30 10.84 4.79
C LEU A 268 -19.48 10.30 5.62
N ILE A 269 -19.38 9.09 6.16
CA ILE A 269 -20.41 8.50 7.01
C ILE A 269 -20.49 9.22 8.36
N ILE A 270 -19.34 9.64 8.91
CA ILE A 270 -19.23 10.30 10.21
C ILE A 270 -19.52 11.81 10.12
N SER A 271 -19.27 12.45 8.98
CA SER A 271 -19.40 13.91 8.80
C SER A 271 -20.75 14.51 9.28
N PRO A 272 -21.92 13.85 9.15
CA PRO A 272 -23.20 14.38 9.65
C PRO A 272 -23.27 14.48 11.19
N LEU A 273 -22.36 13.82 11.92
CA LEU A 273 -22.28 13.92 13.38
C LEU A 273 -21.59 15.23 13.86
N GLY A 274 -21.09 16.05 12.93
CA GLY A 274 -20.48 17.34 13.19
C GLY A 274 -18.93 17.32 13.19
N GLU A 275 -18.37 18.51 13.36
CA GLU A 275 -16.93 18.76 13.21
C GLU A 275 -16.07 18.01 14.23
N ILE A 276 -16.50 17.93 15.49
CA ILE A 276 -15.75 17.28 16.56
C ILE A 276 -15.62 15.78 16.29
N ALA A 277 -16.72 15.12 15.87
CA ALA A 277 -16.73 13.69 15.57
C ALA A 277 -15.83 13.38 14.35
N THR A 278 -15.93 14.20 13.30
CA THR A 278 -15.12 14.05 12.10
C THR A 278 -13.65 14.27 12.37
N ALA A 279 -13.28 15.32 13.11
CA ALA A 279 -11.91 15.60 13.50
C ALA A 279 -11.32 14.49 14.37
N SER A 280 -12.08 14.00 15.35
CA SER A 280 -11.65 12.91 16.23
C SER A 280 -11.42 11.60 15.47
N HIS A 281 -12.31 11.29 14.51
CA HIS A 281 -12.14 10.15 13.60
C HIS A 281 -10.87 10.30 12.75
N GLN A 282 -10.61 11.50 12.20
CA GLN A 282 -9.44 11.77 11.38
C GLN A 282 -8.13 11.59 12.17
N VAL A 283 -8.10 12.02 13.44
CA VAL A 283 -6.95 11.77 14.32
C VAL A 283 -6.72 10.27 14.50
N ALA A 284 -7.76 9.53 14.87
CA ALA A 284 -7.66 8.08 15.07
C ALA A 284 -7.24 7.34 13.80
N LEU A 285 -7.80 7.74 12.64
CA LEU A 285 -7.44 7.18 11.33
C LEU A 285 -5.99 7.47 10.97
N SER A 286 -5.49 8.68 11.23
CA SER A 286 -4.10 9.04 10.95
C SER A 286 -3.12 8.20 11.77
N VAL A 287 -3.39 7.99 13.06
CA VAL A 287 -2.58 7.12 13.93
C VAL A 287 -2.58 5.68 13.41
N THR A 288 -3.74 5.12 13.12
CA THR A 288 -3.86 3.72 12.65
C THR A 288 -3.22 3.51 11.29
N SER A 289 -3.33 4.49 10.38
CA SER A 289 -2.71 4.42 9.05
C SER A 289 -1.17 4.39 9.13
N GLN A 290 -0.56 5.14 10.05
CA GLN A 290 0.89 5.08 10.24
C GLN A 290 1.31 3.73 10.84
N LEU A 291 0.56 3.20 11.79
CA LEU A 291 0.84 1.89 12.39
C LEU A 291 0.66 0.75 11.38
N PHE A 292 -0.26 0.89 10.42
CA PHE A 292 -0.50 -0.09 9.36
C PHE A 292 0.71 -0.30 8.46
N MET A 293 1.64 0.67 8.36
CA MET A 293 2.87 0.51 7.58
C MET A 293 3.74 -0.67 8.07
N ILE A 294 3.62 -1.04 9.35
CA ILE A 294 4.39 -2.17 9.93
C ILE A 294 3.84 -3.51 9.43
N PRO A 295 2.57 -3.88 9.65
CA PRO A 295 2.04 -5.16 9.20
C PRO A 295 2.04 -5.32 7.67
N ILE A 296 1.81 -4.24 6.89
CA ILE A 296 1.89 -4.34 5.42
C ILE A 296 3.31 -4.65 4.94
N SER A 297 4.34 -4.11 5.60
CA SER A 297 5.74 -4.40 5.27
C SER A 297 6.10 -5.84 5.56
N VAL A 298 5.58 -6.40 6.66
CA VAL A 298 5.72 -7.83 6.98
C VAL A 298 4.97 -8.69 5.96
N ALA A 299 3.77 -8.30 5.55
CA ALA A 299 2.99 -9.01 4.54
C ALA A 299 3.71 -9.06 3.19
N MET A 300 4.38 -7.97 2.78
CA MET A 300 5.19 -7.94 1.56
C MET A 300 6.41 -8.86 1.68
N ALA A 301 7.12 -8.83 2.80
CA ALA A 301 8.24 -9.73 3.05
C ALA A 301 7.80 -11.21 3.08
N LEU A 302 6.65 -11.51 3.69
CA LEU A 302 6.07 -12.86 3.67
C LEU A 302 5.67 -13.29 2.26
N THR A 303 5.13 -12.39 1.43
CA THR A 303 4.83 -12.69 0.02
C THR A 303 6.08 -13.16 -0.71
N ILE A 304 7.23 -12.49 -0.51
CA ILE A 304 8.52 -12.85 -1.11
C ILE A 304 9.00 -14.23 -0.61
N MET A 305 9.01 -14.43 0.71
CA MET A 305 9.51 -15.67 1.30
C MET A 305 8.63 -16.88 0.94
N ILE A 306 7.31 -16.71 0.97
CA ILE A 306 6.34 -17.76 0.64
C ILE A 306 6.40 -18.11 -0.84
N SER A 307 6.48 -17.13 -1.75
CA SER A 307 6.55 -17.40 -3.19
C SER A 307 7.79 -18.20 -3.58
N ASN A 308 8.93 -17.95 -2.94
CA ASN A 308 10.14 -18.75 -3.14
C ASN A 308 9.93 -20.21 -2.70
N ARG A 309 9.37 -20.44 -1.50
CA ARG A 309 9.09 -21.79 -0.99
C ARG A 309 7.99 -22.51 -1.77
N PHE A 310 7.04 -21.74 -2.30
CA PHE A 310 6.01 -22.26 -3.20
C PHE A 310 6.61 -22.75 -4.53
N GLY A 311 7.55 -21.97 -5.11
CA GLY A 311 8.29 -22.38 -6.30
C GLY A 311 9.16 -23.62 -6.09
N GLU A 312 9.83 -23.74 -4.94
CA GLU A 312 10.62 -24.91 -4.54
C GLU A 312 9.76 -26.17 -4.32
N LYS A 313 8.43 -26.03 -4.23
CA LYS A 313 7.47 -27.08 -3.82
C LYS A 313 7.83 -27.72 -2.45
N ASN A 314 8.51 -26.97 -1.60
CA ASN A 314 8.94 -27.42 -0.28
C ASN A 314 7.89 -27.08 0.77
N LEU A 315 6.97 -28.02 1.02
CA LEU A 315 5.85 -27.86 1.95
C LEU A 315 6.32 -27.60 3.39
N MET A 316 7.39 -28.26 3.83
CA MET A 316 7.91 -28.11 5.19
C MET A 316 8.45 -26.68 5.40
N ALA A 317 9.33 -26.22 4.53
CA ALA A 317 9.88 -24.87 4.60
C ALA A 317 8.80 -23.79 4.44
N LEU A 318 7.81 -24.00 3.56
CA LEU A 318 6.66 -23.11 3.41
C LEU A 318 5.88 -22.97 4.71
N ARG A 319 5.59 -24.08 5.41
CA ARG A 319 4.88 -24.09 6.70
C ARG A 319 5.72 -23.41 7.80
N GLN A 320 7.03 -23.59 7.82
CA GLN A 320 7.92 -22.95 8.78
C GLN A 320 7.92 -21.44 8.61
N VAL A 321 8.05 -20.92 7.36
CA VAL A 321 7.95 -19.49 7.06
C VAL A 321 6.59 -18.93 7.46
N LEU A 322 5.52 -19.63 7.12
CA LEU A 322 4.15 -19.26 7.46
C LEU A 322 3.96 -19.14 8.98
N THR A 323 4.37 -20.18 9.74
CA THR A 323 4.25 -20.15 11.21
C THR A 323 5.06 -19.02 11.82
N THR A 324 6.31 -18.82 11.36
CA THR A 324 7.15 -17.70 11.80
C THR A 324 6.48 -16.35 11.52
N GLY A 325 5.93 -16.17 10.32
CA GLY A 325 5.24 -14.94 9.94
C GLY A 325 4.01 -14.66 10.81
N LEU A 326 3.17 -15.68 11.07
CA LEU A 326 1.99 -15.52 11.91
C LEU A 326 2.35 -15.22 13.38
N VAL A 327 3.41 -15.82 13.90
CA VAL A 327 3.91 -15.49 15.26
C VAL A 327 4.34 -14.03 15.32
N TRP A 328 5.13 -13.56 14.35
CA TRP A 328 5.53 -12.16 14.29
C TRP A 328 4.34 -11.21 14.10
N THR A 329 3.33 -11.61 13.33
CA THR A 329 2.07 -10.83 13.20
C THR A 329 1.42 -10.58 14.55
N VAL A 330 1.31 -11.62 15.40
CA VAL A 330 0.74 -11.47 16.75
C VAL A 330 1.63 -10.61 17.64
N ILE A 331 2.95 -10.82 17.63
CA ILE A 331 3.89 -10.01 18.43
C ILE A 331 3.79 -8.53 18.04
N ILE A 332 3.80 -8.21 16.75
CA ILE A 332 3.68 -6.85 16.24
C ILE A 332 2.33 -6.24 16.62
N ALA A 333 1.24 -6.97 16.46
CA ALA A 333 -0.08 -6.50 16.84
C ALA A 333 -0.14 -6.17 18.34
N LEU A 334 0.33 -7.07 19.20
CA LEU A 334 0.33 -6.87 20.65
C LEU A 334 1.25 -5.70 21.07
N THR A 335 2.42 -5.56 20.47
CA THR A 335 3.32 -4.42 20.73
C THR A 335 2.73 -3.09 20.27
N SER A 336 2.09 -3.06 19.09
CA SER A 336 1.38 -1.87 18.58
C SER A 336 0.20 -1.51 19.48
N MET A 337 -0.59 -2.51 19.90
CA MET A 337 -1.70 -2.30 20.86
C MET A 337 -1.19 -1.71 22.17
N LEU A 338 -0.13 -2.27 22.74
CA LEU A 338 0.48 -1.75 23.96
C LEU A 338 0.99 -0.32 23.77
N GLY A 339 1.65 -0.04 22.66
CA GLY A 339 2.11 1.31 22.30
C GLY A 339 0.95 2.31 22.23
N VAL A 340 -0.10 1.99 21.49
CA VAL A 340 -1.30 2.85 21.42
C VAL A 340 -1.92 3.02 22.80
N TRP A 341 -2.05 1.95 23.58
CA TRP A 341 -2.62 2.01 24.93
C TRP A 341 -1.85 2.96 25.85
N LEU A 342 -0.52 2.86 25.89
CA LEU A 342 0.33 3.67 26.77
C LEU A 342 0.42 5.13 26.32
N PHE A 343 0.49 5.37 25.00
CA PHE A 343 0.76 6.70 24.44
C PHE A 343 -0.47 7.41 23.86
N ARG A 344 -1.71 6.91 24.11
CA ARG A 344 -2.96 7.53 23.63
C ARG A 344 -3.04 9.06 23.85
N PRO A 345 -2.72 9.58 25.05
CA PRO A 345 -2.82 11.01 25.27
C PRO A 345 -1.84 11.82 24.42
N GLN A 346 -0.60 11.31 24.27
CA GLN A 346 0.46 11.96 23.50
C GLN A 346 0.13 11.87 22.00
N LEU A 347 -0.36 10.72 21.54
CA LEU A 347 -0.77 10.52 20.15
C LEU A 347 -1.92 11.46 19.77
N ALA A 348 -2.94 11.59 20.61
CA ALA A 348 -4.03 12.52 20.35
C ALA A 348 -3.56 13.99 20.44
N ALA A 349 -2.67 14.32 21.38
CA ALA A 349 -2.10 15.65 21.54
C ALA A 349 -1.23 16.08 20.36
N ALA A 350 -0.57 15.15 19.67
CA ALA A 350 0.26 15.46 18.52
C ALA A 350 -0.55 15.97 17.31
N PHE A 351 -1.85 15.70 17.25
CA PHE A 351 -2.71 16.09 16.13
C PHE A 351 -3.62 17.28 16.41
N THR A 352 -3.94 17.58 17.71
CA THR A 352 -4.90 18.63 18.03
C THR A 352 -4.69 19.19 19.44
N ASP A 353 -4.83 20.50 19.56
CA ASP A 353 -4.84 21.22 20.85
C ASP A 353 -6.26 21.34 21.45
N ASN A 354 -7.31 21.05 20.65
CA ASN A 354 -8.69 21.11 21.13
C ASN A 354 -8.97 19.98 22.13
N PRO A 355 -9.29 20.30 23.41
CA PRO A 355 -9.45 19.30 24.46
C PRO A 355 -10.62 18.35 24.22
N VAL A 356 -11.71 18.81 23.57
CA VAL A 356 -12.89 18.00 23.27
C VAL A 356 -12.57 16.98 22.17
N VAL A 357 -11.94 17.41 21.09
CA VAL A 357 -11.48 16.52 20.00
C VAL A 357 -10.47 15.50 20.51
N ARG A 358 -9.52 15.95 21.36
CA ARG A 358 -8.53 15.07 21.99
C ARG A 358 -9.18 13.98 22.83
N ALA A 359 -10.14 14.33 23.70
CA ALA A 359 -10.85 13.37 24.54
C ALA A 359 -11.59 12.32 23.72
N GLN A 360 -12.30 12.76 22.67
CA GLN A 360 -13.04 11.84 21.79
C GLN A 360 -12.10 10.99 20.93
N ALA A 361 -10.98 11.55 20.43
CA ALA A 361 -9.97 10.81 19.70
C ALA A 361 -9.33 9.70 20.57
N MET A 362 -8.99 10.00 21.84
CA MET A 362 -8.51 9.01 22.79
C MET A 362 -9.51 7.87 23.00
N HIS A 363 -10.80 8.16 22.96
CA HIS A 363 -11.86 7.15 23.06
C HIS A 363 -11.89 6.25 21.80
N LEU A 364 -11.80 6.85 20.61
CA LEU A 364 -11.73 6.11 19.35
C LEU A 364 -10.47 5.25 19.24
N LEU A 365 -9.34 5.71 19.79
CA LEU A 365 -8.09 4.94 19.84
C LEU A 365 -8.21 3.65 20.68
N ILE A 366 -9.21 3.49 21.54
CA ILE A 366 -9.50 2.22 22.21
C ILE A 366 -10.00 1.18 21.20
N PHE A 367 -10.87 1.59 20.27
CA PHE A 367 -11.31 0.71 19.17
C PHE A 367 -10.16 0.36 18.23
N ALA A 368 -9.22 1.29 18.04
CA ALA A 368 -8.01 1.05 17.26
C ALA A 368 -7.15 -0.11 17.81
N LEU A 369 -7.25 -0.46 19.11
CA LEU A 369 -6.55 -1.63 19.66
C LEU A 369 -7.06 -2.94 19.04
N ALA A 370 -8.37 -3.14 19.05
CA ALA A 370 -8.97 -4.34 18.42
C ALA A 370 -8.80 -4.32 16.90
N TYR A 371 -8.95 -3.14 16.28
CA TYR A 371 -8.68 -2.93 14.85
C TYR A 371 -7.29 -3.42 14.47
N GLN A 372 -6.23 -2.99 15.19
CA GLN A 372 -4.83 -3.33 14.89
C GLN A 372 -4.56 -4.85 14.87
N LEU A 373 -5.20 -5.60 15.76
CA LEU A 373 -5.04 -7.03 15.84
C LEU A 373 -5.60 -7.74 14.59
N PHE A 374 -6.84 -7.41 14.22
CA PHE A 374 -7.50 -8.05 13.08
C PHE A 374 -6.97 -7.58 11.74
N ASP A 375 -6.62 -6.29 11.64
CA ASP A 375 -6.04 -5.70 10.44
C ASP A 375 -4.65 -6.29 10.15
N GLY A 376 -3.77 -6.32 11.15
CA GLY A 376 -2.45 -6.95 11.02
C GLY A 376 -2.53 -8.43 10.65
N TRP A 377 -3.48 -9.17 11.24
CA TRP A 377 -3.71 -10.58 10.90
C TRP A 377 -4.19 -10.76 9.46
N GLN A 378 -5.22 -10.02 9.08
CA GLN A 378 -5.84 -10.05 7.76
C GLN A 378 -4.81 -9.78 6.65
N VAL A 379 -4.04 -8.67 6.75
CA VAL A 379 -3.09 -8.26 5.71
C VAL A 379 -1.93 -9.26 5.57
N ASN A 380 -1.45 -9.84 6.68
CA ASN A 380 -0.39 -10.84 6.64
C ASN A 380 -0.86 -12.16 6.03
N VAL A 381 -2.07 -12.64 6.40
CA VAL A 381 -2.65 -13.84 5.78
C VAL A 381 -2.92 -13.61 4.28
N ALA A 382 -3.41 -12.43 3.89
CA ALA A 382 -3.55 -12.07 2.48
C ALA A 382 -2.20 -12.04 1.75
N GLY A 383 -1.13 -11.54 2.39
CA GLY A 383 0.24 -11.57 1.88
C GLY A 383 0.77 -12.99 1.66
N ILE A 384 0.51 -13.90 2.58
CA ILE A 384 0.85 -15.32 2.47
C ILE A 384 0.10 -15.96 1.29
N LEU A 385 -1.22 -15.76 1.19
CA LEU A 385 -2.03 -16.26 0.08
C LEU A 385 -1.58 -15.70 -1.27
N ARG A 386 -1.19 -14.43 -1.32
CA ARG A 386 -0.57 -13.79 -2.49
C ARG A 386 0.72 -14.48 -2.89
N GLY A 387 1.58 -14.82 -1.93
CA GLY A 387 2.80 -15.61 -2.16
C GLY A 387 2.53 -17.01 -2.72
N MET A 388 1.38 -17.61 -2.39
CA MET A 388 0.87 -18.87 -2.96
C MET A 388 0.10 -18.68 -4.27
N GLN A 389 0.05 -17.45 -4.82
CA GLN A 389 -0.70 -17.08 -6.02
C GLN A 389 -2.23 -17.28 -5.91
N ASP A 390 -2.76 -17.30 -4.72
CA ASP A 390 -4.20 -17.33 -4.46
C ASP A 390 -4.71 -15.92 -4.13
N THR A 391 -5.16 -15.19 -5.13
CA THR A 391 -5.54 -13.77 -5.03
C THR A 391 -7.04 -13.54 -5.25
N ASN A 392 -7.72 -14.42 -5.98
CA ASN A 392 -9.15 -14.26 -6.28
C ASN A 392 -10.02 -14.39 -5.01
N VAL A 393 -9.76 -15.40 -4.17
CA VAL A 393 -10.57 -15.59 -2.97
C VAL A 393 -10.37 -14.46 -1.96
N PRO A 394 -9.14 -14.01 -1.66
CA PRO A 394 -8.93 -12.79 -0.87
C PRO A 394 -9.70 -11.57 -1.37
N MET A 395 -9.73 -11.32 -2.68
CA MET A 395 -10.51 -10.23 -3.27
C MET A 395 -12.01 -10.31 -2.92
N TRP A 396 -12.62 -11.48 -3.12
CA TRP A 396 -14.04 -11.67 -2.82
C TRP A 396 -14.33 -11.59 -1.32
N VAL A 397 -13.42 -12.07 -0.48
CA VAL A 397 -13.52 -11.93 0.98
C VAL A 397 -13.46 -10.46 1.39
N THR A 398 -12.53 -9.69 0.84
CA THR A 398 -12.40 -8.25 1.10
C THR A 398 -13.68 -7.51 0.67
N LEU A 399 -14.17 -7.77 -0.55
CA LEU A 399 -15.41 -7.17 -1.04
C LEU A 399 -16.58 -7.48 -0.11
N PHE A 400 -16.78 -8.75 0.23
CA PHE A 400 -17.87 -9.17 1.09
C PHE A 400 -17.78 -8.54 2.49
N CYS A 401 -16.64 -8.68 3.16
CA CYS A 401 -16.49 -8.23 4.54
C CYS A 401 -16.53 -6.70 4.68
N TYR A 402 -16.00 -5.97 3.71
CA TYR A 402 -15.89 -4.52 3.83
C TYR A 402 -17.08 -3.79 3.23
N TRP A 403 -17.51 -4.18 2.03
CA TRP A 403 -18.57 -3.46 1.31
C TRP A 403 -19.97 -3.98 1.60
N LEU A 404 -20.13 -5.30 1.83
CA LEU A 404 -21.45 -5.89 2.09
C LEU A 404 -21.73 -6.05 3.59
N VAL A 405 -20.71 -6.06 4.46
CA VAL A 405 -20.91 -6.19 5.90
C VAL A 405 -20.52 -4.89 6.63
N ALA A 406 -19.25 -4.47 6.58
CA ALA A 406 -18.78 -3.34 7.39
C ALA A 406 -19.41 -2.02 6.96
N LEU A 407 -19.50 -1.71 5.67
CA LEU A 407 -20.03 -0.44 5.19
C LEU A 407 -21.51 -0.26 5.57
N PRO A 408 -22.45 -1.21 5.25
CA PRO A 408 -23.84 -1.06 5.65
C PRO A 408 -24.03 -1.05 7.17
N LEU A 409 -23.28 -1.88 7.92
CA LEU A 409 -23.32 -1.88 9.37
C LEU A 409 -22.84 -0.54 9.95
N GLY A 410 -21.77 0.04 9.38
CA GLY A 410 -21.26 1.35 9.78
C GLY A 410 -22.26 2.46 9.55
N VAL A 411 -22.90 2.48 8.38
CA VAL A 411 -23.99 3.44 8.07
C VAL A 411 -25.15 3.26 9.05
N TYR A 412 -25.55 2.01 9.33
CA TYR A 412 -26.64 1.72 10.26
C TYR A 412 -26.32 2.21 11.68
N LEU A 413 -25.15 1.83 12.23
CA LEU A 413 -24.75 2.20 13.58
C LEU A 413 -24.56 3.71 13.77
N VAL A 414 -24.03 4.40 12.76
CA VAL A 414 -23.79 5.85 12.83
C VAL A 414 -25.08 6.66 12.68
N ARG A 415 -26.02 6.22 11.81
CA ARG A 415 -27.20 7.02 11.47
C ARG A 415 -28.46 6.68 12.23
N PHE A 416 -28.59 5.43 12.69
CA PHE A 416 -29.83 4.92 13.28
C PHE A 416 -29.67 4.47 14.74
N THR A 417 -28.47 4.70 15.33
CA THR A 417 -28.23 4.43 16.76
C THR A 417 -27.50 5.61 17.40
N ASP A 418 -27.54 5.70 18.73
CA ASP A 418 -26.88 6.76 19.50
C ASP A 418 -25.38 6.52 19.76
N VAL A 419 -24.78 5.54 19.06
CA VAL A 419 -23.37 5.14 19.28
C VAL A 419 -22.40 6.16 18.66
N GLY A 420 -22.83 6.97 17.71
CA GLY A 420 -22.02 8.01 17.08
C GLY A 420 -20.84 7.45 16.26
N ALA A 421 -19.71 8.17 16.25
CA ALA A 421 -18.52 7.79 15.47
C ALA A 421 -17.95 6.43 15.85
N GLN A 422 -18.16 5.94 17.08
CA GLN A 422 -17.73 4.62 17.53
C GLN A 422 -18.40 3.50 16.73
N GLY A 423 -19.65 3.73 16.25
CA GLY A 423 -20.39 2.76 15.42
C GLY A 423 -19.66 2.40 14.14
N PHE A 424 -19.01 3.36 13.49
CA PHE A 424 -18.18 3.08 12.32
C PHE A 424 -16.95 2.20 12.65
N TRP A 425 -16.26 2.47 13.76
CA TRP A 425 -15.13 1.65 14.22
C TRP A 425 -15.54 0.23 14.60
N MET A 426 -16.71 0.08 15.25
CA MET A 426 -17.27 -1.25 15.54
C MET A 426 -17.54 -2.03 14.23
N ALA A 427 -18.10 -1.37 13.23
CA ALA A 427 -18.35 -1.98 11.93
C ALA A 427 -17.05 -2.37 11.21
N LEU A 428 -16.01 -1.51 11.24
CA LEU A 428 -14.68 -1.83 10.71
C LEU A 428 -14.09 -3.07 11.39
N ILE A 429 -14.10 -3.12 12.73
CA ILE A 429 -13.59 -4.27 13.50
C ILE A 429 -14.36 -5.54 13.13
N THR A 430 -15.68 -5.46 12.97
CA THR A 430 -16.52 -6.60 12.58
C THR A 430 -16.13 -7.12 11.20
N GLY A 431 -15.96 -6.23 10.22
CA GLY A 431 -15.51 -6.60 8.87
C GLY A 431 -14.12 -7.25 8.86
N LEU A 432 -13.16 -6.65 9.58
CA LEU A 432 -11.80 -7.17 9.71
C LEU A 432 -11.74 -8.52 10.44
N PHE A 433 -12.51 -8.68 11.51
CA PHE A 433 -12.63 -9.94 12.24
C PHE A 433 -13.16 -11.04 11.32
N LEU A 434 -14.24 -10.79 10.59
CA LEU A 434 -14.82 -11.74 9.65
C LEU A 434 -13.83 -12.07 8.52
N SER A 435 -13.17 -11.06 7.96
CA SER A 435 -12.13 -11.24 6.95
C SER A 435 -10.97 -12.09 7.47
N SER A 436 -10.51 -11.85 8.69
CA SER A 436 -9.45 -12.63 9.33
C SER A 436 -9.80 -14.11 9.46
N ILE A 437 -11.06 -14.43 9.82
CA ILE A 437 -11.54 -15.80 9.90
C ILE A 437 -11.60 -16.44 8.51
N LEU A 438 -12.25 -15.79 7.55
CA LEU A 438 -12.45 -16.35 6.21
C LEU A 438 -11.12 -16.57 5.47
N LEU A 439 -10.18 -15.62 5.57
CA LEU A 439 -8.85 -15.78 4.99
C LEU A 439 -8.04 -16.87 5.70
N SER A 440 -8.17 -17.03 7.02
CA SER A 440 -7.52 -18.10 7.76
C SER A 440 -8.07 -19.48 7.38
N LEU A 441 -9.37 -19.59 7.15
CA LEU A 441 -9.99 -20.82 6.63
C LEU A 441 -9.49 -21.12 5.21
N ARG A 442 -9.39 -20.09 4.34
CA ARG A 442 -8.82 -20.25 3.01
C ARG A 442 -7.37 -20.69 3.05
N LEU A 443 -6.57 -20.11 3.94
CA LEU A 443 -5.17 -20.50 4.13
C LEU A 443 -5.04 -21.98 4.56
N ARG A 444 -5.86 -22.44 5.50
CA ARG A 444 -5.91 -23.85 5.92
C ARG A 444 -6.31 -24.76 4.76
N TYR A 445 -7.28 -24.37 3.95
CA TYR A 445 -7.68 -25.11 2.76
C TYR A 445 -6.51 -25.24 1.77
N GLN A 446 -5.81 -24.14 1.46
CA GLN A 446 -4.65 -24.15 0.56
C GLN A 446 -3.52 -25.04 1.09
N GLN A 447 -3.22 -24.99 2.38
CA GLN A 447 -2.23 -25.89 2.97
C GLN A 447 -2.58 -27.38 2.81
N LYS A 448 -3.86 -27.75 3.03
CA LYS A 448 -4.32 -29.13 2.81
C LYS A 448 -4.19 -29.53 1.34
N ARG A 449 -4.63 -28.67 0.43
CA ARG A 449 -4.52 -28.90 -1.01
C ARG A 449 -3.08 -29.11 -1.47
N LEU A 450 -2.15 -28.26 -1.00
CA LEU A 450 -0.73 -28.40 -1.32
C LEU A 450 -0.13 -29.70 -0.72
N THR A 451 -0.59 -30.13 0.44
CA THR A 451 -0.16 -31.41 1.02
C THR A 451 -0.52 -32.58 0.09
N THR A 452 -1.72 -32.55 -0.51
CA THR A 452 -2.15 -33.60 -1.45
C THR A 452 -1.46 -33.50 -2.82
N LEU A 453 -1.13 -32.29 -3.26
CA LEU A 453 -0.51 -32.05 -4.58
C LEU A 453 1.01 -32.32 -4.60
N TRP A 454 1.68 -32.18 -3.47
CA TRP A 454 3.14 -32.29 -3.35
C TRP A 454 3.59 -33.55 -2.59
N ALA A 455 2.62 -34.37 -2.11
CA ALA A 455 2.85 -35.74 -1.62
C ALA A 455 3.02 -36.68 -2.80
#